data_ef772c3d1e8197870b0982ae246fe0c6
#
_entry.id   ef772c3d1e8197870b0982ae246fe0c6
#
_cell.length_a   1.000
_cell.length_b   1.000
_cell.length_c   1.000
_cell.angle_alpha   90.00
_cell.angle_beta   90.00
_cell.angle_gamma   90.00
#
_symmetry.space_group_name_H-M   'P 1'
#
loop_
_entity.id
_entity.type
_entity.pdbx_description
1 polymer ?
#
loop_
_entity_poly.entity_id
_entity_poly.type
_entity_poly.pdbx_seq_one_letter_code
_entity_poly.pdbx_strand_id
1 'polypeptide(L)'
;MKNDIKKRRIVIALGHEALGTTLPEQKTATKRTAKAVADLISDDAQVVITHSNGPQVGMIHTAMSEFARLYPEYTATPMSVCSAMSQGYIGYDLQNAIRTELLNRGIYKPVATVLTQVTVDPYDEAFYEPTKIIGRVMNREDADAEEKKGNHITPVEGGYRRIVAAPKPINVVEIDSIRALVDADQVVIACGGGGIPVLDQEHNLQGASAVIEKDLAAGRLAELIDADELIILTGEDHVYLDYGKPEQRPIESMSTAEAKCYMEEGAFEEGTILPKIQAAVDFIGNSAIRKATIAKLGIRPETEKATLEGTIIHK
;
A
#
# COMPACT_ATOMS: atom_id res chain seq x y z
N MET A 1 -9.35 38.25 -7.81
CA MET A 1 -9.88 36.91 -7.43
C MET A 1 -9.24 35.91 -8.37
N LYS A 2 -8.25 35.12 -7.91
CA LYS A 2 -7.81 33.95 -8.67
C LYS A 2 -9.00 32.99 -8.64
N ASN A 3 -9.49 32.59 -9.80
CA ASN A 3 -10.37 31.43 -9.89
C ASN A 3 -9.56 30.25 -9.37
N ASP A 4 -9.79 29.83 -8.14
CA ASP A 4 -9.25 28.58 -7.60
C ASP A 4 -9.95 27.42 -8.34
N ILE A 5 -9.42 27.08 -9.51
CA ILE A 5 -9.79 25.83 -10.18
C ILE A 5 -9.28 24.74 -9.24
N LYS A 6 -10.21 23.96 -8.66
CA LYS A 6 -9.87 22.83 -7.80
C LYS A 6 -8.93 21.89 -8.58
N LYS A 7 -7.70 21.73 -8.10
CA LYS A 7 -6.75 20.80 -8.69
C LYS A 7 -7.25 19.37 -8.56
N ARG A 8 -6.98 18.55 -9.57
CA ARG A 8 -7.27 17.10 -9.50
C ARG A 8 -6.42 16.46 -8.41
N ARG A 9 -7.04 15.68 -7.52
CA ARG A 9 -6.38 14.99 -6.42
C ARG A 9 -6.28 13.50 -6.70
N ILE A 10 -5.07 12.95 -6.64
CA ILE A 10 -4.76 11.57 -7.01
C ILE A 10 -4.09 10.87 -5.84
N VAL A 11 -4.54 9.66 -5.53
CA VAL A 11 -3.80 8.72 -4.67
C VAL A 11 -3.16 7.65 -5.54
N ILE A 12 -1.86 7.42 -5.35
CA ILE A 12 -1.08 6.40 -6.06
C ILE A 12 -0.63 5.34 -5.07
N ALA A 13 -1.10 4.12 -5.24
CA ALA A 13 -0.70 2.97 -4.44
C ALA A 13 0.41 2.19 -5.16
N LEU A 14 1.65 2.33 -4.69
CA LEU A 14 2.81 1.65 -5.25
C LEU A 14 2.85 0.18 -4.82
N GLY A 15 2.91 -0.72 -5.79
CA GLY A 15 3.11 -2.15 -5.57
C GLY A 15 4.55 -2.49 -5.15
N HIS A 16 4.80 -3.75 -4.85
CA HIS A 16 6.12 -4.26 -4.46
C HIS A 16 7.18 -4.02 -5.56
N GLU A 17 6.83 -4.18 -6.82
CA GLU A 17 7.74 -4.01 -7.96
C GLU A 17 8.27 -2.57 -8.12
N ALA A 18 7.53 -1.60 -7.59
CA ALA A 18 7.96 -0.20 -7.58
C ALA A 18 9.09 0.08 -6.58
N LEU A 19 9.39 -0.87 -5.69
CA LEU A 19 10.33 -0.69 -4.58
C LEU A 19 11.48 -1.69 -4.59
N GLY A 20 11.29 -2.91 -5.15
CA GLY A 20 12.27 -4.00 -5.03
C GLY A 20 12.33 -4.62 -3.63
N THR A 21 13.17 -5.63 -3.47
CA THR A 21 13.31 -6.45 -2.25
C THR A 21 14.55 -6.07 -1.44
N THR A 22 15.67 -5.87 -2.10
CA THR A 22 16.95 -5.54 -1.46
C THR A 22 17.23 -4.03 -1.51
N LEU A 23 18.13 -3.53 -0.68
CA LEU A 23 18.48 -2.11 -0.66
C LEU A 23 19.01 -1.60 -2.03
N PRO A 24 19.88 -2.29 -2.77
CA PRO A 24 20.29 -1.87 -4.11
C PRO A 24 19.14 -1.83 -5.11
N GLU A 25 18.26 -2.84 -5.08
CA GLU A 25 17.06 -2.88 -5.92
C GLU A 25 16.12 -1.72 -5.59
N GLN A 26 15.89 -1.45 -4.30
CA GLN A 26 15.05 -0.35 -3.85
C GLN A 26 15.55 1.00 -4.36
N LYS A 27 16.85 1.26 -4.27
CA LYS A 27 17.46 2.51 -4.80
C LYS A 27 17.30 2.66 -6.31
N THR A 28 17.30 1.57 -7.05
CA THR A 28 17.09 1.58 -8.50
C THR A 28 15.60 1.75 -8.82
N ALA A 29 14.75 1.00 -8.16
CA ALA A 29 13.31 1.00 -8.37
C ALA A 29 12.68 2.36 -7.99
N THR A 30 13.06 2.94 -6.86
CA THR A 30 12.55 4.25 -6.42
C THR A 30 12.90 5.38 -7.39
N LYS A 31 14.07 5.35 -8.02
CA LYS A 31 14.44 6.32 -9.08
C LYS A 31 13.54 6.19 -10.30
N ARG A 32 13.25 4.97 -10.74
CA ARG A 32 12.33 4.70 -11.86
C ARG A 32 10.92 5.15 -11.52
N THR A 33 10.44 4.80 -10.33
CA THR A 33 9.12 5.19 -9.82
C THR A 33 9.00 6.70 -9.71
N ALA A 34 10.04 7.40 -9.24
CA ALA A 34 10.06 8.85 -9.12
C ALA A 34 9.86 9.56 -10.46
N LYS A 35 10.45 9.04 -11.55
CA LYS A 35 10.21 9.59 -12.91
C LYS A 35 8.74 9.54 -13.28
N ALA A 36 8.09 8.40 -13.09
CA ALA A 36 6.70 8.20 -13.42
C ALA A 36 5.75 9.04 -12.52
N VAL A 37 6.03 9.09 -11.23
CA VAL A 37 5.28 9.96 -10.30
C VAL A 37 5.42 11.43 -10.69
N ALA A 38 6.62 11.87 -11.10
CA ALA A 38 6.87 13.24 -11.54
C ALA A 38 6.11 13.58 -12.83
N ASP A 39 5.86 12.63 -13.73
CA ASP A 39 5.01 12.85 -14.90
C ASP A 39 3.57 13.19 -14.50
N LEU A 40 3.01 12.43 -13.53
CA LEU A 40 1.66 12.69 -13.00
C LEU A 40 1.56 14.02 -12.24
N ILE A 41 2.63 14.41 -11.53
CA ILE A 41 2.70 15.70 -10.82
C ILE A 41 2.77 16.88 -11.81
N SER A 42 3.43 16.70 -12.95
CA SER A 42 3.58 17.73 -13.98
C SER A 42 2.24 18.16 -14.62
N ASP A 43 1.21 17.34 -14.52
CA ASP A 43 -0.14 17.63 -14.99
C ASP A 43 -0.97 18.49 -14.00
N ASP A 44 -0.31 19.22 -13.09
CA ASP A 44 -0.90 20.09 -12.08
C ASP A 44 -1.83 19.36 -11.09
N ALA A 45 -1.55 18.08 -10.81
CA ALA A 45 -2.27 17.31 -9.84
C ALA A 45 -1.70 17.45 -8.41
N GLN A 46 -2.58 17.33 -7.42
CA GLN A 46 -2.20 17.07 -6.03
C GLN A 46 -2.03 15.56 -5.85
N VAL A 47 -0.87 15.12 -5.40
CA VAL A 47 -0.52 13.69 -5.36
C VAL A 47 -0.23 13.23 -3.95
N VAL A 48 -0.90 12.17 -3.54
CA VAL A 48 -0.59 11.39 -2.33
C VAL A 48 -0.13 9.99 -2.75
N ILE A 49 0.94 9.50 -2.14
CA ILE A 49 1.56 8.23 -2.48
C ILE A 49 1.47 7.32 -1.27
N THR A 50 0.98 6.11 -1.47
CA THR A 50 1.17 5.01 -0.53
C THR A 50 2.03 3.93 -1.17
N HIS A 51 2.63 3.06 -0.37
CA HIS A 51 3.57 2.05 -0.88
C HIS A 51 3.45 0.74 -0.11
N SER A 52 3.84 -0.37 -0.74
CA SER A 52 4.02 -1.65 -0.04
C SER A 52 5.26 -1.63 0.84
N ASN A 53 5.35 -2.58 1.80
CA ASN A 53 6.51 -2.72 2.67
C ASN A 53 6.86 -4.19 3.00
N GLY A 54 6.21 -5.16 2.38
CA GLY A 54 6.28 -6.57 2.77
C GLY A 54 7.69 -7.10 3.02
N PRO A 55 8.64 -7.01 2.07
CA PRO A 55 10.02 -7.46 2.28
C PRO A 55 10.74 -6.66 3.36
N GLN A 56 10.56 -5.35 3.39
CA GLN A 56 11.27 -4.44 4.29
C GLN A 56 10.81 -4.62 5.74
N VAL A 57 9.51 -4.71 5.99
CA VAL A 57 8.99 -4.94 7.34
C VAL A 57 9.37 -6.33 7.85
N GLY A 58 9.39 -7.33 6.96
CA GLY A 58 9.84 -8.69 7.30
C GLY A 58 11.32 -8.73 7.68
N MET A 59 12.17 -8.04 6.93
CA MET A 59 13.59 -7.90 7.24
C MET A 59 13.81 -7.20 8.59
N ILE A 60 13.15 -6.07 8.81
CA ILE A 60 13.24 -5.30 10.06
C ILE A 60 12.80 -6.17 11.24
N HIS A 61 11.63 -6.82 11.14
CA HIS A 61 11.12 -7.68 12.20
C HIS A 61 12.07 -8.83 12.51
N THR A 62 12.66 -9.47 11.49
CA THR A 62 13.64 -10.54 11.67
C THR A 62 14.90 -10.02 12.38
N ALA A 63 15.45 -8.91 11.93
CA ALA A 63 16.64 -8.31 12.54
C ALA A 63 16.41 -7.92 14.02
N MET A 64 15.27 -7.31 14.33
CA MET A 64 14.92 -6.91 15.69
C MET A 64 14.67 -8.13 16.59
N SER A 65 14.05 -9.20 16.06
CA SER A 65 13.82 -10.44 16.80
C SER A 65 15.14 -11.18 17.11
N GLU A 66 16.06 -11.26 16.13
CA GLU A 66 17.36 -11.88 16.35
C GLU A 66 18.22 -11.05 17.32
N PHE A 67 18.14 -9.73 17.23
CA PHE A 67 18.83 -8.86 18.18
C PHE A 67 18.33 -9.09 19.62
N ALA A 68 17.02 -9.13 19.83
CA ALA A 68 16.43 -9.42 21.15
C ALA A 68 16.75 -10.84 21.65
N ARG A 69 16.93 -11.82 20.75
CA ARG A 69 17.36 -13.18 21.10
C ARG A 69 18.81 -13.21 21.63
N LEU A 70 19.70 -12.39 21.03
CA LEU A 70 21.09 -12.29 21.45
C LEU A 70 21.28 -11.45 22.72
N TYR A 71 20.40 -10.47 22.91
CA TYR A 71 20.43 -9.52 24.02
C TYR A 71 19.06 -9.50 24.73
N PRO A 72 18.81 -10.41 25.68
CA PRO A 72 17.48 -10.58 26.29
C PRO A 72 16.97 -9.36 27.07
N GLU A 73 17.83 -8.41 27.39
CA GLU A 73 17.47 -7.11 27.97
C GLU A 73 16.67 -6.22 27.01
N TYR A 74 16.74 -6.48 25.71
CA TYR A 74 15.92 -5.84 24.70
C TYR A 74 14.73 -6.74 24.38
N THR A 75 13.53 -6.27 24.66
CA THR A 75 12.31 -7.03 24.38
C THR A 75 12.05 -7.14 22.87
N ALA A 76 11.32 -8.18 22.46
CA ALA A 76 10.90 -8.33 21.05
C ALA A 76 10.12 -7.09 20.59
N THR A 77 10.50 -6.56 19.43
CA THR A 77 9.88 -5.34 18.87
C THR A 77 8.50 -5.68 18.29
N PRO A 78 7.43 -4.96 18.72
CA PRO A 78 6.09 -5.17 18.18
C PRO A 78 6.03 -4.92 16.66
N MET A 79 5.12 -5.62 15.97
CA MET A 79 4.92 -5.46 14.52
C MET A 79 4.56 -4.02 14.13
N SER A 80 3.77 -3.33 14.94
CA SER A 80 3.42 -1.92 14.74
C SER A 80 4.66 -1.02 14.69
N VAL A 81 5.64 -1.26 15.56
CA VAL A 81 6.91 -0.51 15.55
C VAL A 81 7.74 -0.86 14.32
N CYS A 82 7.80 -2.13 13.90
CA CYS A 82 8.47 -2.54 12.67
C CYS A 82 7.81 -1.90 11.43
N SER A 83 6.47 -1.78 11.44
CA SER A 83 5.73 -1.07 10.40
C SER A 83 6.13 0.41 10.34
N ALA A 84 6.21 1.09 11.48
CA ALA A 84 6.66 2.48 11.57
C ALA A 84 8.09 2.66 11.04
N MET A 85 9.01 1.77 11.43
CA MET A 85 10.39 1.77 10.91
C MET A 85 10.43 1.58 9.40
N SER A 86 9.58 0.70 8.84
CA SER A 86 9.49 0.48 7.39
C SER A 86 8.97 1.69 6.64
N GLN A 87 8.04 2.44 7.21
CA GLN A 87 7.56 3.70 6.63
C GLN A 87 8.68 4.74 6.54
N GLY A 88 9.46 4.89 7.61
CA GLY A 88 10.63 5.78 7.61
C GLY A 88 11.69 5.35 6.59
N TYR A 89 12.00 4.06 6.53
CA TYR A 89 13.01 3.49 5.63
C TYR A 89 12.64 3.69 4.15
N ILE A 90 11.44 3.27 3.75
CA ILE A 90 10.97 3.38 2.36
C ILE A 90 10.64 4.84 2.03
N GLY A 91 9.97 5.54 2.93
CA GLY A 91 9.58 6.94 2.75
C GLY A 91 10.79 7.84 2.54
N TYR A 92 11.88 7.62 3.26
CA TYR A 92 13.14 8.33 3.07
C TYR A 92 13.68 8.20 1.62
N ASP A 93 13.73 6.98 1.09
CA ASP A 93 14.23 6.74 -0.28
C ASP A 93 13.31 7.33 -1.33
N LEU A 94 11.98 7.13 -1.20
CA LEU A 94 10.97 7.68 -2.11
C LEU A 94 10.97 9.22 -2.09
N GLN A 95 10.98 9.83 -0.91
CA GLN A 95 11.00 11.27 -0.74
C GLN A 95 12.21 11.91 -1.43
N ASN A 96 13.39 11.34 -1.24
CA ASN A 96 14.62 11.83 -1.88
C ASN A 96 14.60 11.64 -3.39
N ALA A 97 14.15 10.48 -3.88
CA ALA A 97 14.08 10.19 -5.30
C ALA A 97 13.09 11.12 -6.02
N ILE A 98 11.88 11.28 -5.48
CA ILE A 98 10.85 12.15 -6.06
C ILE A 98 11.30 13.62 -6.02
N ARG A 99 11.81 14.09 -4.88
CA ARG A 99 12.33 15.46 -4.76
C ARG A 99 13.43 15.74 -5.80
N THR A 100 14.36 14.81 -5.98
CA THR A 100 15.46 14.95 -6.94
C THR A 100 14.90 15.03 -8.37
N GLU A 101 13.96 14.16 -8.73
CA GLU A 101 13.37 14.15 -10.07
C GLU A 101 12.56 15.43 -10.36
N LEU A 102 11.78 15.91 -9.39
CA LEU A 102 11.06 17.18 -9.52
C LEU A 102 12.00 18.36 -9.75
N LEU A 103 13.09 18.43 -8.97
CA LEU A 103 14.10 19.49 -9.14
C LEU A 103 14.79 19.42 -10.51
N ASN A 104 15.10 18.22 -11.01
CA ASN A 104 15.65 18.02 -12.35
C ASN A 104 14.73 18.55 -13.46
N ARG A 105 13.42 18.56 -13.21
CA ARG A 105 12.38 19.11 -14.12
C ARG A 105 12.07 20.61 -13.88
N GLY A 106 12.73 21.25 -12.93
CA GLY A 106 12.45 22.63 -12.54
C GLY A 106 11.16 22.80 -11.75
N ILE A 107 10.62 21.71 -11.18
CA ILE A 107 9.39 21.71 -10.36
C ILE A 107 9.77 21.84 -8.89
N TYR A 108 9.38 22.96 -8.26
CA TYR A 108 9.65 23.24 -6.85
C TYR A 108 8.45 22.86 -6.00
N LYS A 109 8.29 21.57 -5.71
CA LYS A 109 7.24 21.03 -4.83
C LYS A 109 7.89 20.32 -3.65
N PRO A 110 7.52 20.66 -2.40
CA PRO A 110 7.97 19.89 -1.23
C PRO A 110 7.43 18.47 -1.29
N VAL A 111 8.21 17.51 -0.82
CA VAL A 111 7.82 16.11 -0.65
C VAL A 111 7.97 15.77 0.81
N ALA A 112 6.93 15.27 1.45
CA ALA A 112 6.91 14.92 2.87
C ALA A 112 6.46 13.47 3.08
N THR A 113 7.14 12.75 3.96
CA THR A 113 6.71 11.45 4.45
C THR A 113 6.06 11.62 5.81
N VAL A 114 4.83 11.14 5.95
CA VAL A 114 4.05 11.14 7.20
C VAL A 114 4.02 9.73 7.76
N LEU A 115 4.56 9.54 8.97
CA LEU A 115 4.30 8.32 9.73
C LEU A 115 2.80 8.24 9.99
N THR A 116 2.17 7.18 9.49
CA THR A 116 0.72 7.12 9.43
C THR A 116 0.20 5.92 10.19
N GLN A 117 -0.67 6.18 11.15
CA GLN A 117 -1.42 5.20 11.91
C GLN A 117 -2.81 5.01 11.30
N VAL A 118 -3.29 3.78 11.31
CA VAL A 118 -4.61 3.44 10.77
C VAL A 118 -5.37 2.64 11.82
N THR A 119 -6.54 3.14 12.21
CA THR A 119 -7.38 2.48 13.19
C THR A 119 -8.08 1.27 12.58
N VAL A 120 -8.20 0.22 13.36
CA VAL A 120 -8.89 -1.03 13.03
C VAL A 120 -9.87 -1.40 14.12
N ASP A 121 -10.90 -2.18 13.77
CA ASP A 121 -11.87 -2.70 14.75
C ASP A 121 -11.21 -3.83 15.57
N PRO A 122 -11.18 -3.75 16.91
CA PRO A 122 -10.69 -4.82 17.75
C PRO A 122 -11.50 -6.11 17.64
N TYR A 123 -12.72 -6.04 17.12
CA TYR A 123 -13.63 -7.17 16.91
C TYR A 123 -13.69 -7.66 15.46
N ASP A 124 -12.81 -7.14 14.58
CA ASP A 124 -12.73 -7.62 13.19
C ASP A 124 -12.41 -9.14 13.18
N GLU A 125 -13.15 -9.88 12.35
CA GLU A 125 -13.02 -11.34 12.22
C GLU A 125 -11.58 -11.78 11.92
N ALA A 126 -10.82 -10.94 11.23
CA ALA A 126 -9.41 -11.20 10.90
C ALA A 126 -8.54 -11.46 12.15
N PHE A 127 -8.92 -10.97 13.32
CA PHE A 127 -8.19 -11.27 14.57
C PHE A 127 -8.44 -12.70 15.08
N TYR A 128 -9.57 -13.29 14.72
CA TYR A 128 -9.92 -14.66 15.10
C TYR A 128 -9.45 -15.66 14.04
N GLU A 129 -9.45 -15.25 12.79
CA GLU A 129 -9.03 -16.07 11.64
C GLU A 129 -7.92 -15.36 10.84
N PRO A 130 -6.69 -15.32 11.37
CA PRO A 130 -5.59 -14.66 10.68
C PRO A 130 -5.22 -15.41 9.40
N THR A 131 -5.06 -14.68 8.30
CA THR A 131 -4.77 -15.25 6.98
C THR A 131 -3.52 -14.68 6.33
N LYS A 132 -3.04 -13.51 6.78
CA LYS A 132 -1.96 -12.81 6.11
C LYS A 132 -0.59 -13.42 6.42
N ILE A 133 0.04 -13.99 5.40
CA ILE A 133 1.37 -14.59 5.53
C ILE A 133 2.43 -13.49 5.59
N ILE A 134 3.31 -13.56 6.60
CA ILE A 134 4.42 -12.63 6.79
C ILE A 134 5.75 -13.35 7.10
N GLY A 135 6.84 -12.58 7.04
CA GLY A 135 8.17 -13.04 7.48
C GLY A 135 8.82 -14.09 6.57
N ARG A 136 9.92 -14.67 7.05
CA ARG A 136 10.70 -15.70 6.35
C ARG A 136 10.09 -17.10 6.46
N VAL A 137 10.48 -18.00 5.57
CA VAL A 137 10.24 -19.43 5.76
C VAL A 137 11.09 -19.94 6.94
N MET A 138 10.47 -20.69 7.82
CA MET A 138 11.05 -21.26 9.02
C MET A 138 11.08 -22.80 8.93
N ASN A 139 12.05 -23.43 9.60
CA ASN A 139 12.01 -24.85 9.85
C ASN A 139 10.99 -25.18 10.98
N ARG A 140 10.79 -26.45 11.29
CA ARG A 140 9.82 -26.88 12.31
C ARG A 140 10.20 -26.40 13.73
N GLU A 141 11.49 -26.39 14.07
CA GLU A 141 11.96 -25.96 15.39
C GLU A 141 11.70 -24.47 15.63
N ASP A 142 12.02 -23.62 14.65
CA ASP A 142 11.72 -22.19 14.68
C ASP A 142 10.20 -21.93 14.76
N ALA A 143 9.40 -22.69 14.00
CA ALA A 143 7.95 -22.59 14.00
C ALA A 143 7.35 -22.95 15.37
N ASP A 144 7.79 -24.04 15.99
CA ASP A 144 7.36 -24.46 17.35
C ASP A 144 7.74 -23.39 18.39
N ALA A 145 8.88 -22.74 18.23
CA ALA A 145 9.30 -21.64 19.10
C ALA A 145 8.38 -20.41 18.97
N GLU A 146 7.93 -20.10 17.76
CA GLU A 146 6.98 -19.01 17.52
C GLU A 146 5.57 -19.34 18.02
N GLU A 147 5.08 -20.57 17.85
CA GLU A 147 3.81 -21.03 18.40
C GLU A 147 3.78 -20.94 19.94
N LYS A 148 4.88 -21.29 20.60
CA LYS A 148 5.02 -21.16 22.07
C LYS A 148 4.96 -19.70 22.55
N LYS A 149 5.29 -18.72 21.68
CA LYS A 149 5.14 -17.29 21.96
C LYS A 149 3.72 -16.79 21.70
N GLY A 150 2.80 -17.64 21.23
CA GLY A 150 1.42 -17.30 20.88
C GLY A 150 1.25 -16.78 19.44
N ASN A 151 2.25 -16.95 18.58
CA ASN A 151 2.14 -16.58 17.17
C ASN A 151 1.44 -17.68 16.36
N HIS A 152 0.62 -17.28 15.38
CA HIS A 152 0.00 -18.21 14.46
C HIS A 152 0.96 -18.58 13.32
N ILE A 153 0.99 -19.85 12.96
CA ILE A 153 1.89 -20.42 11.96
C ILE A 153 1.08 -21.19 10.93
N THR A 154 1.50 -21.12 9.68
CA THR A 154 0.94 -21.92 8.58
C THR A 154 2.03 -22.65 7.82
N PRO A 155 1.79 -23.91 7.38
CA PRO A 155 2.69 -24.58 6.48
C PRO A 155 2.69 -23.89 5.10
N VAL A 156 3.88 -23.82 4.51
CA VAL A 156 4.11 -23.31 3.16
C VAL A 156 5.12 -24.19 2.44
N GLU A 157 5.29 -24.00 1.16
CA GLU A 157 6.35 -24.69 0.43
C GLU A 157 7.72 -24.40 1.04
N GLY A 158 8.46 -25.44 1.39
CA GLY A 158 9.78 -25.36 2.01
C GLY A 158 9.79 -25.14 3.52
N GLY A 159 8.64 -25.13 4.23
CA GLY A 159 8.60 -25.01 5.69
C GLY A 159 7.35 -24.38 6.25
N TYR A 160 7.54 -23.37 7.10
CA TYR A 160 6.47 -22.71 7.84
C TYR A 160 6.64 -21.20 7.79
N ARG A 161 5.54 -20.45 7.81
CA ARG A 161 5.55 -18.99 7.94
C ARG A 161 4.54 -18.52 8.98
N ARG A 162 4.80 -17.34 9.53
CA ARG A 162 3.82 -16.69 10.40
C ARG A 162 2.64 -16.20 9.59
N ILE A 163 1.46 -16.28 10.21
CA ILE A 163 0.26 -15.56 9.73
C ILE A 163 -0.19 -14.58 10.80
N VAL A 164 -0.71 -13.46 10.35
CA VAL A 164 -1.22 -12.39 11.21
C VAL A 164 -2.59 -11.93 10.73
N ALA A 165 -3.32 -11.28 11.63
CA ALA A 165 -4.57 -10.63 11.28
C ALA A 165 -4.36 -9.57 10.18
N ALA A 166 -5.34 -9.43 9.30
CA ALA A 166 -5.39 -8.38 8.29
C ALA A 166 -6.74 -7.65 8.34
N PRO A 167 -7.03 -6.91 9.42
CA PRO A 167 -8.30 -6.23 9.61
C PRO A 167 -8.48 -5.10 8.60
N LYS A 168 -9.74 -4.69 8.39
CA LYS A 168 -10.10 -3.60 7.50
C LYS A 168 -9.70 -2.25 8.10
N PRO A 169 -9.17 -1.31 7.30
CA PRO A 169 -8.88 0.05 7.75
C PRO A 169 -10.19 0.82 8.01
N ILE A 170 -10.29 1.47 9.17
CA ILE A 170 -11.44 2.30 9.54
C ILE A 170 -11.14 3.78 9.27
N ASN A 171 -10.03 4.28 9.83
CA ASN A 171 -9.68 5.69 9.73
C ASN A 171 -8.16 5.86 9.72
N VAL A 172 -7.71 6.98 9.15
CA VAL A 172 -6.31 7.42 9.14
C VAL A 172 -6.16 8.48 10.22
N VAL A 173 -5.34 8.22 11.23
CA VAL A 173 -5.20 9.11 12.40
C VAL A 173 -4.66 10.47 12.01
N GLU A 174 -3.64 10.52 11.15
CA GLU A 174 -2.99 11.75 10.71
C GLU A 174 -3.69 12.43 9.51
N ILE A 175 -4.98 12.14 9.26
CA ILE A 175 -5.69 12.60 8.07
C ILE A 175 -5.70 14.12 7.92
N ASP A 176 -5.87 14.86 9.01
CA ASP A 176 -5.91 16.34 8.98
C ASP A 176 -4.53 16.92 8.62
N SER A 177 -3.45 16.31 9.12
CA SER A 177 -2.09 16.67 8.73
C SER A 177 -1.81 16.39 7.24
N ILE A 178 -2.27 15.23 6.75
CA ILE A 178 -2.15 14.85 5.35
C ILE A 178 -2.92 15.84 4.47
N ARG A 179 -4.16 16.18 4.81
CA ARG A 179 -4.98 17.17 4.09
C ARG A 179 -4.30 18.53 4.05
N ALA A 180 -3.80 19.03 5.19
CA ALA A 180 -3.11 20.31 5.27
C ALA A 180 -1.89 20.37 4.34
N LEU A 181 -1.09 19.30 4.26
CA LEU A 181 0.04 19.22 3.35
C LEU A 181 -0.39 19.20 1.88
N VAL A 182 -1.42 18.41 1.54
CA VAL A 182 -1.99 18.32 0.19
C VAL A 182 -2.58 19.67 -0.26
N ASP A 183 -3.32 20.34 0.63
CA ASP A 183 -3.90 21.66 0.36
C ASP A 183 -2.83 22.74 0.19
N ALA A 184 -1.67 22.57 0.84
CA ALA A 184 -0.46 23.38 0.62
C ALA A 184 0.32 22.97 -0.65
N ASP A 185 -0.27 22.16 -1.52
CA ASP A 185 0.32 21.69 -2.79
C ASP A 185 1.63 20.90 -2.64
N GLN A 186 1.80 20.19 -1.52
CA GLN A 186 2.92 19.29 -1.29
C GLN A 186 2.61 17.88 -1.81
N VAL A 187 3.64 17.15 -2.22
CA VAL A 187 3.56 15.72 -2.48
C VAL A 187 3.67 14.99 -1.14
N VAL A 188 2.70 14.15 -0.82
CA VAL A 188 2.65 13.47 0.48
C VAL A 188 2.84 11.97 0.30
N ILE A 189 3.72 11.36 1.09
CA ILE A 189 3.86 9.91 1.21
C ILE A 189 3.23 9.52 2.54
N ALA A 190 2.15 8.72 2.51
CA ALA A 190 1.37 8.36 3.68
C ALA A 190 0.85 6.92 3.60
N CYS A 191 0.37 6.36 4.70
CA CYS A 191 -0.15 4.99 4.79
C CYS A 191 0.78 3.91 4.23
N GLY A 192 2.10 4.09 4.32
CA GLY A 192 3.06 3.10 3.87
C GLY A 192 2.83 1.74 4.53
N GLY A 193 2.83 0.66 3.71
CA GLY A 193 2.55 -0.69 4.16
C GLY A 193 1.14 -0.94 4.66
N GLY A 194 0.19 -0.07 4.31
CA GLY A 194 -1.18 -0.09 4.81
C GLY A 194 -1.39 0.76 6.07
N GLY A 195 -0.35 1.42 6.56
CA GLY A 195 -0.35 2.16 7.82
C GLY A 195 0.11 1.31 9.01
N ILE A 196 0.34 1.98 10.13
CA ILE A 196 0.62 1.32 11.42
C ILE A 196 -0.74 0.97 12.04
N PRO A 197 -1.08 -0.34 12.18
CA PRO A 197 -2.38 -0.71 12.72
C PRO A 197 -2.46 -0.37 14.21
N VAL A 198 -3.51 0.35 14.60
CA VAL A 198 -3.76 0.75 15.98
C VAL A 198 -5.20 0.52 16.39
N LEU A 199 -5.39 0.17 17.66
CA LEU A 199 -6.67 0.15 18.33
C LEU A 199 -6.89 1.50 19.01
N ASP A 200 -8.02 2.12 18.74
CA ASP A 200 -8.43 3.36 19.40
C ASP A 200 -9.10 3.03 20.74
N GLN A 201 -8.48 3.44 21.83
CA GLN A 201 -8.96 3.26 23.18
C GLN A 201 -9.20 4.62 23.82
N GLU A 202 -10.25 5.31 23.38
CA GLU A 202 -10.66 6.65 23.83
C GLU A 202 -9.58 7.74 23.63
N HIS A 203 -8.57 7.76 24.47
CA HIS A 203 -7.51 8.78 24.45
C HIS A 203 -6.11 8.18 24.19
N ASN A 204 -6.02 6.87 23.95
CA ASN A 204 -4.78 6.17 23.72
C ASN A 204 -4.86 5.30 22.48
N LEU A 205 -3.82 5.35 21.67
CA LEU A 205 -3.66 4.47 20.51
C LEU A 205 -2.71 3.33 20.87
N GLN A 206 -3.23 2.12 20.85
CA GLN A 206 -2.44 0.91 21.09
C GLN A 206 -2.12 0.22 19.78
N GLY A 207 -0.83 -0.06 19.51
CA GLY A 207 -0.42 -0.82 18.35
C GLY A 207 -1.04 -2.22 18.33
N ALA A 208 -1.68 -2.58 17.22
CA ALA A 208 -2.28 -3.90 17.02
C ALA A 208 -1.26 -4.89 16.46
N SER A 209 -1.37 -6.17 16.86
CA SER A 209 -0.60 -7.27 16.28
C SER A 209 -1.22 -7.73 14.96
N ALA A 210 -1.19 -6.87 13.97
CA ALA A 210 -1.85 -7.02 12.68
C ALA A 210 -1.04 -6.37 11.58
N VAL A 211 -1.43 -6.59 10.33
CA VAL A 211 -1.04 -5.78 9.16
C VAL A 211 -2.31 -5.36 8.43
N ILE A 212 -2.26 -4.27 7.70
CA ILE A 212 -3.41 -3.79 6.93
C ILE A 212 -3.10 -3.98 5.44
N GLU A 213 -4.07 -4.44 4.67
CA GLU A 213 -3.93 -4.53 3.23
C GLU A 213 -3.71 -3.14 2.64
N LYS A 214 -2.57 -2.95 2.01
CA LYS A 214 -2.12 -1.68 1.44
C LYS A 214 -3.18 -1.04 0.52
N ASP A 215 -3.80 -1.85 -0.31
CA ASP A 215 -4.74 -1.36 -1.31
C ASP A 215 -6.05 -0.88 -0.66
N LEU A 216 -6.53 -1.58 0.38
CA LEU A 216 -7.68 -1.13 1.18
C LEU A 216 -7.37 0.18 1.92
N ALA A 217 -6.17 0.30 2.51
CA ALA A 217 -5.73 1.53 3.15
C ALA A 217 -5.60 2.69 2.15
N ALA A 218 -5.13 2.41 0.93
CA ALA A 218 -5.05 3.40 -0.15
C ALA A 218 -6.44 3.90 -0.57
N GLY A 219 -7.40 2.99 -0.73
CA GLY A 219 -8.80 3.32 -1.03
C GLY A 219 -9.41 4.19 0.08
N ARG A 220 -9.22 3.80 1.34
CA ARG A 220 -9.71 4.57 2.49
C ARG A 220 -9.07 5.95 2.59
N LEU A 221 -7.76 6.04 2.40
CA LEU A 221 -7.05 7.32 2.34
C LEU A 221 -7.60 8.21 1.21
N ALA A 222 -7.80 7.65 0.02
CA ALA A 222 -8.33 8.36 -1.13
C ALA A 222 -9.74 8.92 -0.86
N GLU A 223 -10.58 8.12 -0.22
CA GLU A 223 -11.91 8.56 0.22
C GLU A 223 -11.82 9.72 1.22
N LEU A 224 -10.99 9.56 2.26
CA LEU A 224 -10.85 10.54 3.34
C LEU A 224 -10.28 11.89 2.88
N ILE A 225 -9.42 11.94 1.86
CA ILE A 225 -8.89 13.19 1.31
C ILE A 225 -9.72 13.74 0.15
N ASP A 226 -10.89 13.17 -0.14
CA ASP A 226 -11.71 13.53 -1.30
C ASP A 226 -10.93 13.51 -2.63
N ALA A 227 -10.22 12.40 -2.87
CA ALA A 227 -9.50 12.21 -4.13
C ALA A 227 -10.48 12.03 -5.30
N ASP A 228 -10.07 12.50 -6.47
CA ASP A 228 -10.79 12.32 -7.72
C ASP A 228 -10.44 10.97 -8.37
N GLU A 229 -9.22 10.48 -8.09
CA GLU A 229 -8.70 9.26 -8.71
C GLU A 229 -7.82 8.44 -7.74
N LEU A 230 -7.99 7.12 -7.80
CA LEU A 230 -7.13 6.12 -7.15
C LEU A 230 -6.41 5.31 -8.22
N ILE A 231 -5.07 5.36 -8.23
CA ILE A 231 -4.24 4.55 -9.12
C ILE A 231 -3.54 3.48 -8.30
N ILE A 232 -3.84 2.22 -8.58
CA ILE A 232 -3.21 1.07 -7.93
C ILE A 232 -2.23 0.44 -8.91
N LEU A 233 -0.94 0.57 -8.63
CA LEU A 233 0.11 0.01 -9.47
C LEU A 233 0.40 -1.44 -9.11
N THR A 234 0.45 -2.28 -10.13
CA THR A 234 0.68 -3.73 -10.06
C THR A 234 1.66 -4.19 -11.13
N GLY A 235 2.06 -5.46 -11.12
CA GLY A 235 2.93 -6.06 -12.13
C GLY A 235 2.22 -6.37 -13.44
N GLU A 236 0.90 -6.55 -13.38
CA GLU A 236 0.08 -6.86 -14.55
C GLU A 236 -0.44 -5.58 -15.21
N ASP A 237 -0.55 -5.61 -16.53
CA ASP A 237 -1.05 -4.50 -17.32
C ASP A 237 -2.57 -4.31 -17.20
N HIS A 238 -3.33 -5.38 -16.95
CA HIS A 238 -4.78 -5.34 -16.74
C HIS A 238 -5.22 -6.27 -15.59
N VAL A 239 -6.46 -6.10 -15.17
CA VAL A 239 -7.20 -7.13 -14.47
C VAL A 239 -7.70 -8.14 -15.51
N TYR A 240 -7.57 -9.42 -15.22
CA TYR A 240 -7.96 -10.47 -16.12
C TYR A 240 -9.09 -11.31 -15.54
N LEU A 241 -10.01 -11.75 -16.40
CA LEU A 241 -10.85 -12.88 -16.10
C LEU A 241 -10.15 -14.16 -16.54
N ASP A 242 -10.38 -15.25 -15.83
CA ASP A 242 -9.76 -16.56 -16.06
C ASP A 242 -8.23 -16.53 -16.12
N TYR A 243 -7.63 -15.73 -15.22
CA TYR A 243 -6.18 -15.54 -15.14
C TYR A 243 -5.43 -16.88 -15.09
N GLY A 244 -4.41 -17.02 -15.94
CA GLY A 244 -3.61 -18.25 -16.06
C GLY A 244 -4.27 -19.40 -16.80
N LYS A 245 -5.51 -19.24 -17.33
CA LYS A 245 -6.21 -20.22 -18.15
C LYS A 245 -6.11 -19.87 -19.64
N PRO A 246 -6.37 -20.83 -20.55
CA PRO A 246 -6.39 -20.56 -22.01
C PRO A 246 -7.39 -19.49 -22.43
N GLU A 247 -8.48 -19.33 -21.67
CA GLU A 247 -9.57 -18.37 -21.90
C GLU A 247 -9.29 -16.99 -21.25
N GLN A 248 -8.09 -16.78 -20.71
CA GLN A 248 -7.71 -15.53 -20.09
C GLN A 248 -8.00 -14.33 -21.00
N ARG A 249 -8.68 -13.34 -20.47
CA ARG A 249 -9.01 -12.10 -21.19
C ARG A 249 -8.83 -10.88 -20.31
N PRO A 250 -8.23 -9.79 -20.84
CA PRO A 250 -8.11 -8.54 -20.10
C PRO A 250 -9.45 -7.84 -19.98
N ILE A 251 -9.61 -7.10 -18.89
CA ILE A 251 -10.71 -6.17 -18.67
C ILE A 251 -10.16 -4.76 -18.86
N GLU A 252 -10.54 -4.07 -19.92
CA GLU A 252 -10.11 -2.67 -20.14
C GLU A 252 -10.86 -1.71 -19.22
N SER A 253 -12.16 -1.95 -19.04
CA SER A 253 -13.01 -1.15 -18.18
C SER A 253 -14.15 -1.98 -17.61
N MET A 254 -14.56 -1.67 -16.38
CA MET A 254 -15.74 -2.27 -15.75
C MET A 254 -16.41 -1.27 -14.80
N SER A 255 -17.71 -1.40 -14.64
CA SER A 255 -18.47 -0.69 -13.62
C SER A 255 -18.26 -1.31 -12.23
N THR A 256 -18.56 -0.55 -11.18
CA THR A 256 -18.57 -1.09 -9.80
C THR A 256 -19.61 -2.20 -9.62
N ALA A 257 -20.67 -2.22 -10.42
CA ALA A 257 -21.67 -3.30 -10.39
C ALA A 257 -21.12 -4.59 -10.98
N GLU A 258 -20.46 -4.53 -12.13
CA GLU A 258 -19.77 -5.68 -12.75
C GLU A 258 -18.65 -6.21 -11.86
N ALA A 259 -17.84 -5.30 -11.28
CA ALA A 259 -16.78 -5.68 -10.35
C ALA A 259 -17.32 -6.48 -9.15
N LYS A 260 -18.45 -6.05 -8.57
CA LYS A 260 -19.12 -6.77 -7.46
C LYS A 260 -19.62 -8.15 -7.90
N CYS A 261 -20.23 -8.26 -9.08
CA CYS A 261 -20.68 -9.53 -9.61
C CYS A 261 -19.50 -10.52 -9.77
N TYR A 262 -18.41 -10.08 -10.38
CA TYR A 262 -17.20 -10.90 -10.52
C TYR A 262 -16.57 -11.29 -9.17
N MET A 263 -16.60 -10.40 -8.17
CA MET A 263 -16.16 -10.74 -6.81
C MET A 263 -17.01 -11.83 -6.18
N GLU A 264 -18.34 -11.74 -6.30
CA GLU A 264 -19.30 -12.74 -5.79
C GLU A 264 -19.15 -14.10 -6.49
N GLU A 265 -18.81 -14.09 -7.78
CA GLU A 265 -18.52 -15.30 -8.58
C GLU A 265 -17.15 -15.92 -8.26
N GLY A 266 -16.32 -15.26 -7.44
CA GLY A 266 -14.95 -15.72 -7.13
C GLY A 266 -14.00 -15.66 -8.32
N ALA A 267 -14.22 -14.72 -9.25
CA ALA A 267 -13.40 -14.58 -10.46
C ALA A 267 -11.99 -14.05 -10.21
N PHE A 268 -11.72 -13.52 -9.02
CA PHE A 268 -10.47 -12.85 -8.68
C PHE A 268 -9.72 -13.56 -7.55
N GLU A 269 -8.41 -13.67 -7.69
CA GLU A 269 -7.54 -14.29 -6.68
C GLU A 269 -7.52 -13.47 -5.38
N GLU A 270 -7.82 -14.12 -4.26
CA GLU A 270 -8.00 -13.48 -2.94
C GLU A 270 -6.75 -12.76 -2.41
N GLY A 271 -5.56 -13.31 -2.64
CA GLY A 271 -4.30 -12.80 -2.08
C GLY A 271 -3.69 -11.61 -2.83
N THR A 272 -4.12 -11.35 -4.06
CA THR A 272 -3.43 -10.43 -4.98
C THR A 272 -4.36 -9.39 -5.59
N ILE A 273 -5.32 -9.79 -6.42
CA ILE A 273 -6.14 -8.86 -7.21
C ILE A 273 -7.43 -8.45 -6.51
N LEU A 274 -8.06 -9.36 -5.77
CA LEU A 274 -9.33 -9.10 -5.07
C LEU A 274 -9.26 -7.88 -4.13
N PRO A 275 -8.21 -7.70 -3.28
CA PRO A 275 -8.11 -6.51 -2.43
C PRO A 275 -8.01 -5.19 -3.21
N LYS A 276 -7.42 -5.21 -4.42
CA LYS A 276 -7.31 -4.02 -5.28
C LYS A 276 -8.66 -3.62 -5.85
N ILE A 277 -9.44 -4.60 -6.30
CA ILE A 277 -10.79 -4.37 -6.83
C ILE A 277 -11.71 -3.91 -5.71
N GLN A 278 -11.65 -4.54 -4.54
CA GLN A 278 -12.42 -4.13 -3.37
C GLN A 278 -12.10 -2.67 -2.99
N ALA A 279 -10.82 -2.30 -2.92
CA ALA A 279 -10.39 -0.94 -2.63
C ALA A 279 -10.91 0.08 -3.66
N ALA A 280 -10.89 -0.28 -4.94
CA ALA A 280 -11.41 0.56 -6.01
C ALA A 280 -12.92 0.74 -5.92
N VAL A 281 -13.67 -0.35 -5.68
CA VAL A 281 -15.14 -0.33 -5.52
C VAL A 281 -15.55 0.50 -4.30
N ASP A 282 -14.88 0.32 -3.17
CA ASP A 282 -15.16 1.06 -1.93
C ASP A 282 -14.86 2.56 -2.11
N PHE A 283 -13.72 2.91 -2.70
CA PHE A 283 -13.34 4.29 -2.99
C PHE A 283 -14.34 5.01 -3.91
N ILE A 284 -14.78 4.35 -4.98
CA ILE A 284 -15.76 4.92 -5.91
C ILE A 284 -17.11 5.10 -5.20
N GLY A 285 -17.54 4.09 -4.45
CA GLY A 285 -18.80 4.12 -3.70
C GLY A 285 -19.99 4.54 -4.58
N ASN A 286 -20.64 5.63 -4.20
CA ASN A 286 -21.78 6.20 -4.96
C ASN A 286 -21.38 7.40 -5.84
N SER A 287 -20.10 7.74 -5.93
CA SER A 287 -19.65 8.89 -6.71
C SER A 287 -19.68 8.61 -8.21
N ALA A 288 -20.27 9.52 -8.98
CA ALA A 288 -20.28 9.46 -10.44
C ALA A 288 -19.03 10.04 -11.10
N ILE A 289 -18.17 10.71 -10.31
CA ILE A 289 -16.99 11.41 -10.82
C ILE A 289 -15.67 10.74 -10.43
N ARG A 290 -15.68 9.90 -9.38
CA ARG A 290 -14.48 9.13 -8.95
C ARG A 290 -14.24 7.99 -9.92
N LYS A 291 -12.97 7.73 -10.16
CA LYS A 291 -12.52 6.54 -10.90
C LYS A 291 -11.33 5.90 -10.22
N ALA A 292 -11.15 4.61 -10.41
CA ALA A 292 -9.95 3.90 -10.01
C ALA A 292 -9.32 3.21 -11.20
N THR A 293 -7.98 3.17 -11.23
CA THR A 293 -7.22 2.51 -12.28
C THR A 293 -6.29 1.48 -11.64
N ILE A 294 -6.41 0.23 -12.03
CA ILE A 294 -5.47 -0.83 -11.66
C ILE A 294 -4.58 -1.05 -12.87
N ALA A 295 -3.30 -0.71 -12.75
CA ALA A 295 -2.44 -0.57 -13.92
C ALA A 295 -1.00 -1.02 -13.66
N LYS A 296 -0.32 -1.34 -14.76
CA LYS A 296 1.13 -1.46 -14.80
C LYS A 296 1.77 -0.12 -15.12
N LEU A 297 2.81 0.20 -14.36
CA LEU A 297 3.63 1.36 -14.65
C LEU A 297 4.61 1.01 -15.77
N GLY A 298 4.40 1.56 -16.94
CA GLY A 298 5.30 1.51 -18.09
C GLY A 298 6.08 2.81 -18.28
N ILE A 299 7.12 2.76 -19.09
CA ILE A 299 7.84 3.94 -19.59
C ILE A 299 7.92 3.79 -21.12
N ARG A 300 7.45 4.78 -21.85
CA ARG A 300 7.61 4.82 -23.33
C ARG A 300 9.08 5.05 -23.68
N PRO A 301 9.71 4.15 -24.42
CA PRO A 301 11.13 4.29 -24.75
C PRO A 301 11.44 5.58 -25.54
N GLU A 302 10.50 6.03 -26.39
CA GLU A 302 10.71 7.17 -27.29
C GLU A 302 10.65 8.52 -26.57
N THR A 303 9.90 8.64 -25.49
CA THR A 303 9.67 9.90 -24.77
C THR A 303 10.13 9.88 -23.33
N GLU A 304 10.54 8.74 -22.82
CA GLU A 304 10.80 8.46 -21.38
C GLU A 304 9.62 8.80 -20.45
N LYS A 305 8.43 9.04 -21.02
CA LYS A 305 7.22 9.36 -20.23
C LYS A 305 6.58 8.09 -19.68
N ALA A 306 6.01 8.23 -18.51
CA ALA A 306 5.22 7.16 -17.90
C ALA A 306 3.97 6.86 -18.73
N THR A 307 3.64 5.58 -18.81
CA THR A 307 2.37 5.09 -19.34
C THR A 307 1.67 4.26 -18.29
N LEU A 308 0.37 4.40 -18.22
CA LEU A 308 -0.49 3.56 -17.40
C LEU A 308 -1.34 2.73 -18.36
N GLU A 309 -1.00 1.44 -18.46
CA GLU A 309 -1.86 0.45 -19.13
C GLU A 309 -2.58 -0.32 -18.04
N GLY A 310 -3.92 -0.36 -18.10
CA GLY A 310 -4.66 -0.93 -17.00
C GLY A 310 -6.16 -0.95 -17.18
N THR A 311 -6.81 -1.53 -16.17
CA THR A 311 -8.26 -1.61 -16.05
C THR A 311 -8.79 -0.37 -15.33
N ILE A 312 -9.76 0.30 -15.95
CA ILE A 312 -10.48 1.43 -15.36
C ILE A 312 -11.75 0.93 -14.69
N ILE A 313 -11.93 1.28 -13.42
CA ILE A 313 -13.16 1.01 -12.67
C ILE A 313 -13.90 2.33 -12.45
N HIS A 314 -15.18 2.34 -12.74
CA HIS A 314 -16.05 3.52 -12.62
C HIS A 314 -17.44 3.13 -12.09
N LYS A 315 -18.30 4.11 -11.84
CA LYS A 315 -19.69 3.84 -11.44
C LYS A 315 -20.52 3.34 -12.59
#